data_cba79238d27f3a84541e3028350ca52f
#
_entry.id   cba79238d27f3a84541e3028350ca52f
#
_cell.length_a   1.000
_cell.length_b   1.000
_cell.length_c   1.000
_cell.angle_alpha   90.00
_cell.angle_beta   90.00
_cell.angle_gamma   90.00
#
_symmetry.space_group_name_H-M   'P 1'
#
loop_
_entity.id
_entity.type
_entity.pdbx_description
1 polymer ?
#
loop_
_entity_poly.entity_id
_entity_poly.type
_entity_poly.pdbx_seq_one_letter_code
_entity_poly.pdbx_strand_id
1 'polypeptide(L)'
;MAVYRCRFCGSIYDEEKEGVPVSDLKVCPVCMVTADKLVRAEDGTGGGKTPDREKEEPVKKQETRETCKDCGGSTEEAESYDPEYARTQTDARYMDEIHEMAVKGQSIIAAMGTQMPMPGWDDILFLGAQLNPMPLDEHAPVKTETIIGKHAAKPMVLDHPVYISHMSFGALSRETKTALSRGSAMARTAMCSGEGGILPEEKAAAYKYIFEYVPNQYSVTDENLREADAIEIKIGQGTKPGMGGHLPGSKVTPEIAAIRNKPLGQDIISPSRFPGIDTKEDLKGLVDRLRLVSGGRPIGIKIAAGRIEKDLEFCVYAGPDFITIDGRGGATGASPKIIRDSTSVPTIYALYRARKYLDQTGCGAQLVITGGLRVSSDFAKALAMGADAVAIASAALMAAACQQYRICGTGMCP
;
A
#
# COMPACT_ATOMS: atom_id res chain seq x y z
N MET A 1 -23.52 19.99 -32.76
CA MET A 1 -23.60 19.23 -31.50
C MET A 1 -22.53 19.73 -30.56
N ALA A 2 -22.69 19.56 -29.27
CA ALA A 2 -21.82 20.23 -28.30
C ALA A 2 -20.76 19.30 -27.73
N VAL A 3 -19.61 19.87 -27.34
CA VAL A 3 -18.54 19.16 -26.64
C VAL A 3 -18.62 19.51 -25.15
N TYR A 4 -18.54 18.51 -24.29
CA TYR A 4 -18.64 18.64 -22.84
C TYR A 4 -17.38 18.16 -22.18
N ARG A 5 -17.06 18.72 -21.02
CA ARG A 5 -15.95 18.29 -20.14
C ARG A 5 -16.49 17.85 -18.80
N CYS A 6 -16.11 16.67 -18.36
CA CYS A 6 -16.44 16.24 -17.01
C CYS A 6 -15.59 17.00 -15.97
N ARG A 7 -16.26 17.71 -15.04
CA ARG A 7 -15.57 18.44 -13.96
C ARG A 7 -14.87 17.53 -12.95
N PHE A 8 -15.22 16.25 -12.95
CA PHE A 8 -14.64 15.28 -12.01
C PHE A 8 -13.39 14.60 -12.56
N CYS A 9 -13.45 14.01 -13.74
CA CYS A 9 -12.32 13.26 -14.32
C CYS A 9 -11.59 13.98 -15.46
N GLY A 10 -12.10 15.13 -15.89
CA GLY A 10 -11.53 15.91 -16.99
C GLY A 10 -11.78 15.36 -18.39
N SER A 11 -12.43 14.19 -18.53
CA SER A 11 -12.73 13.59 -19.82
C SER A 11 -13.61 14.49 -20.69
N ILE A 12 -13.39 14.42 -22.00
CA ILE A 12 -14.17 15.15 -23.00
C ILE A 12 -15.21 14.20 -23.57
N TYR A 13 -16.45 14.64 -23.63
CA TYR A 13 -17.57 13.96 -24.25
C TYR A 13 -18.05 14.79 -25.46
N ASP A 14 -18.05 14.20 -26.62
CA ASP A 14 -18.42 14.82 -27.90
C ASP A 14 -19.68 14.16 -28.42
N GLU A 15 -20.82 14.87 -28.35
CA GLU A 15 -22.14 14.35 -28.78
C GLU A 15 -22.15 13.89 -30.25
N GLU A 16 -21.31 14.46 -31.09
CA GLU A 16 -21.25 14.10 -32.50
C GLU A 16 -20.52 12.76 -32.75
N LYS A 17 -19.49 12.51 -31.95
CA LYS A 17 -18.72 11.26 -32.04
C LYS A 17 -19.41 10.09 -31.34
N GLU A 18 -20.03 10.38 -30.19
CA GLU A 18 -20.66 9.36 -29.35
C GLU A 18 -22.10 9.04 -29.78
N GLY A 19 -22.73 9.92 -30.57
CA GLY A 19 -24.07 9.73 -31.11
C GLY A 19 -25.22 9.79 -30.11
N VAL A 20 -24.93 10.19 -28.86
CA VAL A 20 -25.93 10.31 -27.78
C VAL A 20 -25.86 11.73 -27.18
N PRO A 21 -26.98 12.45 -27.07
CA PRO A 21 -27.02 13.75 -26.39
C PRO A 21 -26.65 13.62 -24.91
N VAL A 22 -25.94 14.61 -24.37
CA VAL A 22 -25.58 14.63 -22.94
C VAL A 22 -26.82 14.65 -22.02
N SER A 23 -27.94 15.19 -22.50
CA SER A 23 -29.22 15.16 -21.79
C SER A 23 -29.75 13.75 -21.50
N ASP A 24 -29.34 12.77 -22.27
CA ASP A 24 -29.82 11.40 -22.16
C ASP A 24 -28.88 10.54 -21.31
N LEU A 25 -27.73 11.11 -20.91
CA LEU A 25 -26.78 10.45 -20.01
C LEU A 25 -27.23 10.56 -18.57
N LYS A 26 -27.21 9.47 -17.85
CA LYS A 26 -27.39 9.47 -16.39
C LYS A 26 -26.06 9.68 -15.65
N VAL A 27 -24.97 9.26 -16.27
CA VAL A 27 -23.62 9.32 -15.70
C VAL A 27 -22.58 9.66 -16.77
N CYS A 28 -21.43 10.16 -16.35
CA CYS A 28 -20.26 10.32 -17.21
C CYS A 28 -19.78 8.94 -17.68
N PRO A 29 -19.62 8.72 -19.00
CA PRO A 29 -19.22 7.39 -19.53
C PRO A 29 -17.84 6.91 -19.08
N VAL A 30 -16.98 7.80 -18.58
CA VAL A 30 -15.60 7.47 -18.19
C VAL A 30 -15.48 7.19 -16.69
N CYS A 31 -16.05 8.04 -15.84
CA CYS A 31 -15.86 7.91 -14.38
C CYS A 31 -17.14 7.58 -13.61
N MET A 32 -18.26 7.38 -14.31
CA MET A 32 -19.57 6.99 -13.75
C MET A 32 -20.17 7.98 -12.75
N VAL A 33 -19.60 9.18 -12.59
CA VAL A 33 -20.22 10.26 -11.81
C VAL A 33 -21.47 10.77 -12.53
N THR A 34 -22.40 11.33 -11.79
CA THR A 34 -23.67 11.84 -12.35
C THR A 34 -23.45 12.85 -13.49
N ALA A 35 -24.28 12.82 -14.52
CA ALA A 35 -24.10 13.59 -15.77
C ALA A 35 -24.15 15.11 -15.57
N ASP A 36 -24.68 15.60 -14.43
CA ASP A 36 -24.65 17.03 -14.04
C ASP A 36 -23.21 17.59 -13.90
N LYS A 37 -22.20 16.72 -13.84
CA LYS A 37 -20.79 17.11 -13.84
C LYS A 37 -20.19 17.28 -15.25
N LEU A 38 -20.94 16.98 -16.29
CA LEU A 38 -20.58 17.29 -17.68
C LEU A 38 -20.96 18.73 -18.02
N VAL A 39 -19.99 19.60 -18.22
CA VAL A 39 -20.21 21.02 -18.56
C VAL A 39 -19.73 21.30 -19.96
N ARG A 40 -20.44 22.17 -20.68
CA ARG A 40 -20.11 22.54 -22.06
C ARG A 40 -18.71 23.13 -22.12
N ALA A 41 -17.91 22.73 -23.08
CA ALA A 41 -16.51 23.14 -23.20
C ALA A 41 -16.35 24.66 -23.47
N GLU A 42 -17.38 25.30 -24.02
CA GLU A 42 -17.39 26.76 -24.32
C GLU A 42 -17.74 27.62 -23.10
N ASP A 43 -18.26 27.05 -22.01
CA ASP A 43 -18.71 27.80 -20.82
C ASP A 43 -17.60 28.01 -19.77
N GLY A 44 -16.33 27.91 -20.17
CA GLY A 44 -15.15 27.97 -19.30
C GLY A 44 -14.81 29.35 -18.70
N THR A 45 -15.71 30.36 -18.79
CA THR A 45 -15.53 31.69 -18.17
C THR A 45 -16.79 32.08 -17.38
N GLY A 46 -16.94 31.54 -16.18
CA GLY A 46 -18.05 31.94 -15.30
C GLY A 46 -17.87 31.38 -13.90
N GLY A 47 -17.34 32.21 -13.00
CA GLY A 47 -17.23 31.91 -11.58
C GLY A 47 -18.57 31.63 -10.93
N GLY A 48 -18.77 30.41 -10.46
CA GLY A 48 -19.88 30.06 -9.57
C GLY A 48 -19.59 30.57 -8.17
N LYS A 49 -20.40 31.49 -7.66
CA LYS A 49 -20.35 31.97 -6.28
C LYS A 49 -20.63 30.81 -5.32
N THR A 50 -19.68 30.51 -4.44
CA THR A 50 -19.95 29.77 -3.21
C THR A 50 -20.57 30.68 -2.17
N PRO A 51 -21.44 30.18 -1.27
CA PRO A 51 -22.04 30.99 -0.21
C PRO A 51 -20.98 31.42 0.80
N ASP A 52 -21.21 32.66 1.30
CA ASP A 52 -20.34 33.36 2.24
C ASP A 52 -19.91 32.52 3.43
N ARG A 53 -18.57 32.33 3.55
CA ARG A 53 -17.89 32.08 4.81
C ARG A 53 -17.18 33.35 5.23
N GLU A 54 -17.41 33.73 6.47
CA GLU A 54 -16.83 34.89 7.12
C GLU A 54 -15.33 35.01 6.90
N LYS A 55 -14.93 36.28 6.71
CA LYS A 55 -13.53 36.66 6.45
C LYS A 55 -12.66 36.39 7.69
N GLU A 56 -11.86 35.36 7.67
CA GLU A 56 -10.64 35.32 8.49
C GLU A 56 -9.52 36.05 7.76
N GLU A 57 -8.85 36.95 8.46
CA GLU A 57 -7.73 37.74 7.94
C GLU A 57 -6.55 36.82 7.54
N PRO A 58 -5.80 37.15 6.49
CA PRO A 58 -4.71 36.32 6.04
C PRO A 58 -3.53 36.36 7.03
N VAL A 59 -3.21 35.22 7.61
CA VAL A 59 -1.95 35.01 8.34
C VAL A 59 -0.78 35.28 7.37
N LYS A 60 0.02 36.28 7.68
CA LYS A 60 1.23 36.61 6.95
C LYS A 60 2.17 35.42 6.93
N LYS A 61 2.38 34.80 5.76
CA LYS A 61 3.47 33.86 5.53
C LYS A 61 4.79 34.59 5.74
N GLN A 62 5.55 34.20 6.75
CA GLN A 62 6.96 34.58 6.84
C GLN A 62 7.70 33.86 5.72
N GLU A 63 8.12 34.63 4.72
CA GLU A 63 9.07 34.21 3.70
C GLU A 63 10.45 34.13 4.33
N THR A 64 10.97 32.96 4.58
CA THR A 64 12.42 32.76 4.72
C THR A 64 12.98 32.40 3.35
N ARG A 65 13.18 33.40 2.52
CA ARG A 65 14.08 33.33 1.37
C ARG A 65 15.46 33.80 1.82
N GLU A 66 16.36 32.84 2.04
CA GLU A 66 17.78 33.15 1.93
C GLU A 66 18.09 33.35 0.44
N THR A 67 18.24 34.60 0.04
CA THR A 67 18.63 34.96 -1.31
C THR A 67 20.11 34.69 -1.48
N CYS A 68 20.48 33.83 -2.39
CA CYS A 68 21.83 33.73 -2.93
C CYS A 68 22.16 35.09 -3.58
N LYS A 69 23.15 35.84 -3.03
CA LYS A 69 23.49 37.20 -3.45
C LYS A 69 24.25 37.30 -4.79
N ASP A 70 24.58 36.19 -5.43
CA ASP A 70 25.39 36.13 -6.65
C ASP A 70 24.67 35.68 -7.92
N CYS A 71 23.36 35.45 -7.86
CA CYS A 71 22.57 35.19 -9.07
C CYS A 71 21.89 36.51 -9.51
N GLY A 72 22.56 37.31 -10.27
CA GLY A 72 21.98 38.48 -10.95
C GLY A 72 20.96 38.06 -12.01
N GLY A 73 19.77 37.66 -11.59
CA GLY A 73 18.63 37.39 -12.44
C GLY A 73 17.48 38.30 -12.06
N SER A 74 17.05 39.17 -12.98
CA SER A 74 15.83 39.94 -12.90
C SER A 74 14.64 39.02 -12.65
N THR A 75 13.73 39.41 -11.73
CA THR A 75 12.41 38.78 -11.56
C THR A 75 11.51 39.18 -12.73
N GLU A 76 11.86 38.77 -13.94
CA GLU A 76 10.90 38.76 -15.04
C GLU A 76 9.94 37.59 -14.81
N GLU A 77 8.65 37.88 -14.86
CA GLU A 77 7.61 36.85 -14.87
C GLU A 77 7.98 35.85 -15.96
N ALA A 78 8.06 34.58 -15.61
CA ALA A 78 8.34 33.53 -16.59
C ALA A 78 7.31 33.65 -17.71
N GLU A 79 7.73 34.09 -18.90
CA GLU A 79 6.89 34.18 -20.06
C GLU A 79 6.24 32.82 -20.28
N SER A 80 4.90 32.81 -20.38
CA SER A 80 4.17 31.60 -20.73
C SER A 80 4.59 31.18 -22.13
N TYR A 81 4.90 29.91 -22.32
CA TYR A 81 5.20 29.38 -23.67
C TYR A 81 4.05 29.69 -24.61
N ASP A 82 4.40 30.21 -25.81
CA ASP A 82 3.45 30.39 -26.90
C ASP A 82 2.74 29.06 -27.21
N PRO A 83 1.42 29.02 -27.30
CA PRO A 83 0.67 27.83 -27.69
C PRO A 83 1.12 27.18 -29.01
N GLU A 84 1.71 27.95 -29.92
CA GLU A 84 2.29 27.43 -31.17
C GLU A 84 3.49 26.48 -30.92
N TYR A 85 4.17 26.61 -29.77
CA TYR A 85 5.23 25.68 -29.32
C TYR A 85 4.69 24.54 -28.48
N ALA A 86 3.39 24.29 -28.52
CA ALA A 86 2.80 23.18 -27.80
C ALA A 86 3.51 21.88 -28.17
N ARG A 87 3.80 21.08 -27.17
CA ARG A 87 4.47 19.80 -27.33
C ARG A 87 3.71 18.90 -28.30
N THR A 88 4.31 18.54 -29.42
CA THR A 88 3.76 17.64 -30.42
C THR A 88 4.04 16.18 -30.12
N GLN A 89 5.06 15.87 -29.28
CA GLN A 89 5.38 14.54 -28.81
C GLN A 89 4.82 14.35 -27.39
N THR A 90 3.89 13.41 -27.26
CA THR A 90 3.26 13.07 -25.96
C THR A 90 3.97 11.93 -25.24
N ASP A 91 4.90 11.25 -25.91
CA ASP A 91 5.62 10.05 -25.46
C ASP A 91 7.02 10.32 -24.88
N ALA A 92 7.41 11.59 -24.75
CA ALA A 92 8.68 11.98 -24.12
C ALA A 92 8.71 11.53 -22.66
N ARG A 93 9.37 10.42 -22.42
CA ARG A 93 9.46 9.77 -21.10
C ARG A 93 10.03 10.72 -20.08
N TYR A 94 9.38 10.79 -18.90
CA TYR A 94 9.77 11.62 -17.75
C TYR A 94 9.66 13.15 -17.90
N MET A 95 9.24 13.69 -19.02
CA MET A 95 9.18 15.14 -19.22
C MET A 95 8.29 15.82 -18.18
N ASP A 96 7.07 15.33 -17.98
CA ASP A 96 6.12 15.90 -17.02
C ASP A 96 6.64 15.81 -15.57
N GLU A 97 7.33 14.70 -15.24
CA GLU A 97 7.92 14.50 -13.92
C GLU A 97 9.10 15.45 -13.68
N ILE A 98 9.93 15.66 -14.70
CA ILE A 98 11.06 16.62 -14.63
C ILE A 98 10.54 18.02 -14.44
N HIS A 99 9.53 18.43 -15.20
CA HIS A 99 8.88 19.74 -15.05
C HIS A 99 8.26 19.92 -13.67
N GLU A 100 7.52 18.91 -13.17
CA GLU A 100 6.93 18.98 -11.84
C GLU A 100 7.99 19.14 -10.76
N MET A 101 9.07 18.36 -10.81
CA MET A 101 10.18 18.46 -9.85
C MET A 101 10.93 19.79 -9.96
N ALA A 102 11.14 20.31 -11.18
CA ALA A 102 11.79 21.59 -11.40
C ALA A 102 10.99 22.75 -10.81
N VAL A 103 9.67 22.74 -10.99
CA VAL A 103 8.78 23.78 -10.44
C VAL A 103 8.67 23.69 -8.91
N LYS A 104 8.53 22.48 -8.37
CA LYS A 104 8.31 22.28 -6.93
C LYS A 104 9.58 22.22 -6.10
N GLY A 105 10.74 21.95 -6.70
CA GLY A 105 12.00 21.73 -6.00
C GLY A 105 11.97 20.52 -5.05
N GLN A 106 11.07 19.56 -5.27
CA GLN A 106 10.82 18.42 -4.37
C GLN A 106 10.59 17.14 -5.17
N SER A 107 10.90 16.00 -4.53
CA SER A 107 10.55 14.69 -5.08
C SER A 107 9.04 14.50 -5.18
N ILE A 108 8.60 13.87 -6.26
CA ILE A 108 7.18 13.49 -6.44
C ILE A 108 6.84 12.41 -5.42
N ILE A 109 5.82 12.66 -4.60
CA ILE A 109 5.25 11.64 -3.70
C ILE A 109 4.10 10.97 -4.43
N ALA A 110 4.15 9.65 -4.51
CA ALA A 110 3.16 8.86 -5.22
C ALA A 110 2.57 7.74 -4.34
N ALA A 111 1.32 7.42 -4.61
CA ALA A 111 0.61 6.31 -3.97
C ALA A 111 0.60 5.06 -4.84
N MET A 112 0.26 3.94 -4.25
CA MET A 112 0.14 2.61 -4.85
C MET A 112 1.50 2.01 -5.28
N GLY A 113 1.48 0.85 -5.93
CA GLY A 113 2.68 0.17 -6.43
C GLY A 113 3.28 0.85 -7.65
N THR A 114 4.49 0.43 -8.03
CA THR A 114 5.14 0.90 -9.26
C THR A 114 4.34 0.50 -10.51
N GLN A 115 4.42 1.35 -11.53
CA GLN A 115 3.89 1.06 -12.87
C GLN A 115 5.02 0.69 -13.86
N MET A 116 6.26 0.63 -13.36
CA MET A 116 7.38 0.21 -14.19
C MET A 116 7.25 -1.27 -14.56
N PRO A 117 7.54 -1.64 -15.82
CA PRO A 117 7.53 -3.03 -16.24
C PRO A 117 8.45 -3.89 -15.35
N MET A 118 7.96 -5.07 -15.00
CA MET A 118 8.73 -6.09 -14.28
C MET A 118 8.10 -7.45 -14.54
N PRO A 119 8.88 -8.54 -14.42
CA PRO A 119 8.31 -9.89 -14.42
C PRO A 119 7.24 -10.05 -13.35
N GLY A 120 6.12 -10.66 -13.72
CA GLY A 120 4.92 -10.81 -12.91
C GLY A 120 4.37 -12.24 -12.92
N TRP A 121 3.27 -12.44 -12.24
CA TRP A 121 2.62 -13.75 -12.12
C TRP A 121 2.09 -14.28 -13.46
N ASP A 122 1.81 -13.40 -14.43
CA ASP A 122 1.35 -13.76 -15.76
C ASP A 122 2.47 -14.39 -16.63
N ASP A 123 3.73 -14.15 -16.25
CA ASP A 123 4.90 -14.73 -16.92
C ASP A 123 5.18 -16.18 -16.51
N ILE A 124 4.42 -16.74 -15.55
CA ILE A 124 4.61 -18.09 -15.03
C ILE A 124 3.35 -18.91 -15.28
N LEU A 125 3.54 -20.17 -15.73
CA LEU A 125 2.45 -21.09 -15.98
C LEU A 125 2.64 -22.38 -15.17
N PHE A 126 1.51 -23.01 -14.81
CA PHE A 126 1.53 -24.37 -14.28
C PHE A 126 1.77 -25.36 -15.42
N LEU A 127 2.60 -26.35 -15.18
CA LEU A 127 2.72 -27.51 -16.06
C LEU A 127 1.69 -28.57 -15.63
N GLY A 128 0.50 -28.52 -16.23
CA GLY A 128 -0.57 -29.47 -15.93
C GLY A 128 -0.20 -30.88 -16.42
N ALA A 129 -0.33 -31.87 -15.54
CA ALA A 129 -0.15 -33.26 -15.89
C ALA A 129 -1.49 -33.91 -16.29
N GLN A 130 -1.44 -34.91 -17.19
CA GLN A 130 -2.61 -35.65 -17.65
C GLN A 130 -2.57 -37.13 -17.30
N LEU A 131 -1.35 -37.68 -17.18
CA LEU A 131 -1.14 -39.11 -16.96
C LEU A 131 -0.19 -39.37 -15.76
N ASN A 132 0.82 -38.54 -15.58
CA ASN A 132 1.79 -38.71 -14.50
C ASN A 132 2.25 -37.36 -13.94
N PRO A 133 1.79 -37.00 -12.72
CA PRO A 133 0.79 -37.71 -11.91
C PRO A 133 -0.62 -37.65 -12.55
N MET A 134 -1.47 -38.61 -12.20
CA MET A 134 -2.89 -38.52 -12.57
C MET A 134 -3.53 -37.33 -11.88
N PRO A 135 -4.31 -36.49 -12.59
CA PRO A 135 -5.01 -35.38 -11.99
C PRO A 135 -6.06 -35.85 -10.98
N LEU A 136 -6.32 -35.02 -9.98
CA LEU A 136 -7.47 -35.22 -9.10
C LEU A 136 -8.76 -34.99 -9.88
N ASP A 137 -9.85 -35.60 -9.39
CA ASP A 137 -11.20 -35.29 -9.89
C ASP A 137 -11.52 -33.80 -9.65
N GLU A 138 -12.32 -33.20 -10.53
CA GLU A 138 -12.68 -31.78 -10.46
C GLU A 138 -13.30 -31.39 -9.12
N HIS A 139 -14.03 -32.29 -8.49
CA HIS A 139 -14.69 -32.06 -7.21
C HIS A 139 -13.96 -32.70 -6.02
N ALA A 140 -12.74 -33.16 -6.21
CA ALA A 140 -11.97 -33.76 -5.12
C ALA A 140 -11.75 -32.71 -3.99
N PRO A 141 -11.98 -33.09 -2.72
CA PRO A 141 -11.78 -32.19 -1.59
C PRO A 141 -10.30 -31.86 -1.43
N VAL A 142 -9.99 -30.58 -1.35
CA VAL A 142 -8.63 -30.07 -1.13
C VAL A 142 -8.55 -29.43 0.25
N LYS A 143 -7.58 -29.87 1.07
CA LYS A 143 -7.34 -29.27 2.38
C LYS A 143 -6.64 -27.93 2.21
N THR A 144 -7.29 -26.84 2.61
CA THR A 144 -6.77 -25.46 2.54
C THR A 144 -6.35 -24.90 3.90
N GLU A 145 -6.68 -25.60 5.00
CA GLU A 145 -6.31 -25.17 6.35
C GLU A 145 -4.83 -24.85 6.46
N THR A 146 -4.54 -23.67 6.99
CA THR A 146 -3.19 -23.16 7.11
C THR A 146 -2.90 -22.76 8.55
N ILE A 147 -1.80 -23.25 9.10
CA ILE A 147 -1.38 -22.97 10.46
C ILE A 147 -0.16 -22.07 10.40
N ILE A 148 -0.27 -20.84 10.91
CA ILE A 148 0.87 -19.91 11.08
C ILE A 148 1.45 -20.09 12.47
N GLY A 149 2.78 -20.23 12.53
CA GLY A 149 3.50 -20.52 13.78
C GLY A 149 3.23 -21.95 14.26
N LYS A 150 3.48 -22.95 13.42
CA LYS A 150 3.25 -24.38 13.71
C LYS A 150 3.88 -24.85 15.02
N HIS A 151 4.97 -24.19 15.44
CA HIS A 151 5.72 -24.52 16.67
C HIS A 151 5.47 -23.53 17.81
N ALA A 152 4.67 -22.50 17.59
CA ALA A 152 4.28 -21.56 18.65
C ALA A 152 3.37 -22.25 19.68
N ALA A 153 3.42 -21.79 20.94
CA ALA A 153 2.58 -22.36 21.99
C ALA A 153 1.08 -22.14 21.71
N LYS A 154 0.73 -21.09 20.97
CA LYS A 154 -0.64 -20.77 20.55
C LYS A 154 -0.66 -20.47 19.04
N PRO A 155 -0.58 -21.47 18.16
CA PRO A 155 -0.56 -21.25 16.73
C PRO A 155 -1.84 -20.57 16.25
N MET A 156 -1.75 -19.82 15.15
CA MET A 156 -2.90 -19.23 14.47
C MET A 156 -3.36 -20.14 13.34
N VAL A 157 -4.61 -20.59 13.40
CA VAL A 157 -5.21 -21.47 12.39
C VAL A 157 -6.15 -20.67 11.52
N LEU A 158 -5.99 -20.79 10.19
CA LEU A 158 -6.79 -20.18 9.15
C LEU A 158 -7.41 -21.28 8.28
N ASP A 159 -8.60 -21.05 7.74
CA ASP A 159 -9.23 -22.00 6.81
C ASP A 159 -8.57 -21.97 5.43
N HIS A 160 -7.83 -20.88 5.10
CA HIS A 160 -7.21 -20.69 3.78
C HIS A 160 -5.81 -20.05 3.91
N PRO A 161 -4.88 -20.33 2.97
CA PRO A 161 -3.53 -19.80 2.98
C PRO A 161 -3.43 -18.33 2.52
N VAL A 162 -4.57 -17.63 2.41
CA VAL A 162 -4.61 -16.22 1.96
C VAL A 162 -5.27 -15.36 3.03
N TYR A 163 -4.63 -14.24 3.40
CA TYR A 163 -5.16 -13.32 4.37
C TYR A 163 -4.95 -11.86 3.98
N ILE A 164 -5.62 -10.92 4.66
CA ILE A 164 -5.53 -9.49 4.38
C ILE A 164 -4.28 -8.90 5.03
N SER A 165 -3.39 -8.38 4.21
CA SER A 165 -2.11 -7.76 4.60
C SER A 165 -2.30 -6.44 5.34
N HIS A 166 -1.22 -5.95 5.92
CA HIS A 166 -1.16 -4.71 6.67
C HIS A 166 -1.49 -3.48 5.81
N MET A 167 -2.52 -2.75 6.20
CA MET A 167 -2.94 -1.47 5.62
C MET A 167 -3.38 -0.55 6.75
N SER A 168 -2.67 0.56 6.94
CA SER A 168 -2.85 1.41 8.11
C SER A 168 -4.18 2.18 8.12
N PHE A 169 -4.74 2.40 9.30
CA PHE A 169 -5.75 3.43 9.52
C PHE A 169 -5.12 4.82 9.32
N GLY A 170 -5.71 5.60 8.43
CA GLY A 170 -5.16 6.87 7.92
C GLY A 170 -4.68 6.75 6.46
N ALA A 171 -4.10 5.61 6.02
CA ALA A 171 -4.04 5.29 4.60
C ALA A 171 -5.41 4.86 4.07
N LEU A 172 -6.14 4.05 4.84
CA LEU A 172 -7.53 3.65 4.62
C LEU A 172 -8.45 4.33 5.63
N SER A 173 -9.72 4.48 5.26
CA SER A 173 -10.78 4.93 6.16
C SER A 173 -11.20 3.83 7.14
N ARG A 174 -11.94 4.21 8.19
CA ARG A 174 -12.58 3.31 9.16
C ARG A 174 -13.49 2.31 8.46
N GLU A 175 -14.33 2.79 7.53
CA GLU A 175 -15.32 1.98 6.81
C GLU A 175 -14.63 0.90 6.00
N THR A 176 -13.60 1.26 5.24
CA THR A 176 -12.83 0.32 4.43
C THR A 176 -12.15 -0.73 5.30
N LYS A 177 -11.48 -0.31 6.39
CA LYS A 177 -10.82 -1.27 7.29
C LYS A 177 -11.82 -2.22 7.95
N THR A 178 -12.96 -1.71 8.42
CA THR A 178 -14.01 -2.53 9.02
C THR A 178 -14.65 -3.48 8.01
N ALA A 179 -14.87 -3.04 6.77
CA ALA A 179 -15.39 -3.89 5.69
C ALA A 179 -14.43 -5.04 5.36
N LEU A 180 -13.12 -4.74 5.21
CA LEU A 180 -12.10 -5.76 4.98
C LEU A 180 -12.02 -6.75 6.13
N SER A 181 -12.13 -6.28 7.37
CA SER A 181 -12.11 -7.13 8.56
C SER A 181 -13.32 -8.07 8.61
N ARG A 182 -14.53 -7.56 8.32
CA ARG A 182 -15.72 -8.40 8.18
C ARG A 182 -15.57 -9.45 7.06
N GLY A 183 -14.99 -9.04 5.91
CA GLY A 183 -14.68 -9.95 4.81
C GLY A 183 -13.71 -11.04 5.23
N SER A 184 -12.67 -10.71 6.01
CA SER A 184 -11.74 -11.69 6.55
C SER A 184 -12.44 -12.71 7.49
N ALA A 185 -13.39 -12.22 8.30
CA ALA A 185 -14.17 -13.08 9.18
C ALA A 185 -15.10 -14.03 8.40
N MET A 186 -15.76 -13.53 7.37
CA MET A 186 -16.59 -14.37 6.49
C MET A 186 -15.77 -15.47 5.78
N ALA A 187 -14.55 -15.14 5.38
CA ALA A 187 -13.61 -16.09 4.77
C ALA A 187 -12.83 -16.92 5.81
N ARG A 188 -13.06 -16.72 7.13
CA ARG A 188 -12.35 -17.38 8.23
C ARG A 188 -10.83 -17.32 8.09
N THR A 189 -10.34 -16.13 7.72
CA THR A 189 -8.91 -15.82 7.58
C THR A 189 -8.50 -14.62 8.45
N ALA A 190 -7.24 -14.16 8.35
CA ALA A 190 -6.75 -13.09 9.18
C ALA A 190 -6.91 -11.70 8.54
N MET A 191 -7.07 -10.69 9.41
CA MET A 191 -6.90 -9.27 9.14
C MET A 191 -5.65 -8.74 9.85
N CYS A 192 -4.93 -7.83 9.22
CA CYS A 192 -3.74 -7.20 9.80
C CYS A 192 -3.99 -5.73 10.15
N SER A 193 -3.46 -5.27 11.31
CA SER A 193 -3.68 -3.90 11.79
C SER A 193 -3.10 -2.83 10.88
N GLY A 194 -1.92 -3.06 10.33
CA GLY A 194 -1.16 -2.05 9.59
C GLY A 194 -0.47 -1.02 10.49
N GLU A 195 0.42 -0.22 9.89
CA GLU A 195 1.20 0.82 10.58
C GLU A 195 0.34 2.04 10.92
N GLY A 196 -0.60 1.90 11.80
CA GLY A 196 -1.52 2.97 12.17
C GLY A 196 -2.14 2.80 13.54
N GLY A 197 -1.73 1.77 14.27
CA GLY A 197 -2.36 1.36 15.51
C GLY A 197 -3.61 0.50 15.25
N ILE A 198 -4.29 0.16 16.33
CA ILE A 198 -5.49 -0.70 16.30
C ILE A 198 -6.73 0.19 16.20
N LEU A 199 -7.57 -0.06 15.20
CA LEU A 199 -8.92 0.45 15.13
C LEU A 199 -9.83 -0.56 15.84
N PRO A 200 -10.53 -0.17 16.93
CA PRO A 200 -11.29 -1.13 17.75
C PRO A 200 -12.34 -1.92 16.96
N GLU A 201 -13.06 -1.27 16.05
CA GLU A 201 -14.12 -1.89 15.24
C GLU A 201 -13.54 -2.90 14.23
N GLU A 202 -12.35 -2.63 13.70
CA GLU A 202 -11.64 -3.55 12.83
C GLU A 202 -11.24 -4.81 13.60
N LYS A 203 -10.59 -4.64 14.76
CA LYS A 203 -10.17 -5.77 15.61
C LYS A 203 -11.37 -6.61 16.05
N ALA A 204 -12.45 -5.97 16.47
CA ALA A 204 -13.66 -6.66 16.90
C ALA A 204 -14.38 -7.43 15.77
N ALA A 205 -14.23 -6.99 14.51
CA ALA A 205 -14.85 -7.63 13.35
C ALA A 205 -13.99 -8.76 12.74
N ALA A 206 -12.73 -8.92 13.13
CA ALA A 206 -11.83 -9.91 12.57
C ALA A 206 -12.09 -11.33 13.11
N TYR A 207 -11.90 -12.36 12.27
CA TYR A 207 -11.83 -13.75 12.71
C TYR A 207 -10.50 -14.04 13.40
N LYS A 208 -9.38 -13.67 12.77
CA LYS A 208 -8.04 -13.69 13.33
C LYS A 208 -7.39 -12.33 13.10
N TYR A 209 -6.57 -11.88 14.05
CA TYR A 209 -5.98 -10.54 14.00
C TYR A 209 -4.47 -10.58 14.18
N ILE A 210 -3.74 -10.10 13.17
CA ILE A 210 -2.27 -9.97 13.21
C ILE A 210 -1.93 -8.51 13.54
N PHE A 211 -1.23 -8.31 14.65
CA PHE A 211 -0.79 -7.00 15.08
C PHE A 211 0.57 -6.63 14.46
N GLU A 212 0.65 -5.49 13.75
CA GLU A 212 1.90 -4.98 13.20
C GLU A 212 2.66 -4.19 14.25
N TYR A 213 3.76 -4.75 14.73
CA TYR A 213 4.68 -4.09 15.66
C TYR A 213 5.63 -3.19 14.90
N VAL A 214 5.45 -1.87 15.03
CA VAL A 214 6.11 -0.84 14.22
C VAL A 214 7.07 0.02 15.03
N PRO A 215 8.04 0.72 14.41
CA PRO A 215 8.99 1.61 15.10
C PRO A 215 8.33 2.67 15.99
N ASN A 216 7.19 3.19 15.59
CA ASN A 216 6.42 4.20 16.32
C ASN A 216 5.59 3.63 17.49
N GLN A 217 5.51 2.31 17.65
CA GLN A 217 4.84 1.58 18.72
C GLN A 217 3.37 1.98 18.95
N TYR A 218 2.63 2.28 17.88
CA TYR A 218 1.21 2.61 17.97
C TYR A 218 0.42 1.45 18.56
N SER A 219 -0.43 1.74 19.56
CA SER A 219 -1.25 0.77 20.27
C SER A 219 -0.49 -0.40 20.91
N VAL A 220 0.81 -0.26 21.15
CA VAL A 220 1.60 -1.29 21.83
C VAL A 220 1.30 -1.24 23.32
N THR A 221 0.54 -2.21 23.77
CA THR A 221 0.29 -2.51 25.20
C THR A 221 0.40 -4.02 25.40
N ASP A 222 0.71 -4.43 26.61
CA ASP A 222 0.74 -5.86 26.96
C ASP A 222 -0.57 -6.57 26.68
N GLU A 223 -1.69 -5.88 26.87
CA GLU A 223 -3.03 -6.39 26.59
C GLU A 223 -3.21 -6.66 25.09
N ASN A 224 -2.93 -5.66 24.24
CA ASN A 224 -3.05 -5.82 22.78
C ASN A 224 -2.13 -6.91 22.24
N LEU A 225 -0.92 -7.05 22.80
CA LEU A 225 0.01 -8.11 22.41
C LEU A 225 -0.47 -9.50 22.80
N ARG A 226 -1.18 -9.66 23.94
CA ARG A 226 -1.77 -10.95 24.36
C ARG A 226 -3.03 -11.30 23.59
N GLU A 227 -3.83 -10.32 23.22
CA GLU A 227 -5.09 -10.52 22.50
C GLU A 227 -4.91 -10.77 20.99
N ALA A 228 -3.82 -10.29 20.40
CA ALA A 228 -3.53 -10.58 19.00
C ALA A 228 -3.34 -12.09 18.76
N ASP A 229 -3.77 -12.62 17.62
CA ASP A 229 -3.53 -14.01 17.24
C ASP A 229 -2.11 -14.25 16.74
N ALA A 230 -1.44 -13.22 16.20
CA ALA A 230 -0.03 -13.19 15.87
C ALA A 230 0.51 -11.75 15.91
N ILE A 231 1.83 -11.60 16.04
CA ILE A 231 2.51 -10.30 16.04
C ILE A 231 3.53 -10.31 14.91
N GLU A 232 3.53 -9.28 14.06
CA GLU A 232 4.50 -9.13 12.97
C GLU A 232 5.35 -7.88 13.15
N ILE A 233 6.66 -8.06 13.35
CA ILE A 233 7.65 -6.97 13.46
C ILE A 233 7.89 -6.43 12.05
N LYS A 234 7.55 -5.17 11.81
CA LYS A 234 7.73 -4.54 10.52
C LYS A 234 9.07 -3.83 10.41
N ILE A 235 9.99 -4.41 9.66
CA ILE A 235 11.27 -3.78 9.30
C ILE A 235 11.14 -2.99 7.99
N GLY A 236 10.37 -3.48 7.03
CA GLY A 236 10.15 -2.83 5.74
C GLY A 236 8.87 -3.27 5.04
N GLN A 237 8.55 -2.61 3.92
CA GLN A 237 7.39 -2.93 3.09
C GLN A 237 7.60 -2.53 1.63
N GLY A 238 7.08 -3.31 0.69
CA GLY A 238 6.98 -3.00 -0.73
C GLY A 238 8.30 -2.51 -1.35
N THR A 239 8.25 -1.36 -1.99
CA THR A 239 9.41 -0.73 -2.63
C THR A 239 10.12 0.26 -1.71
N LYS A 240 10.10 0.03 -0.39
CA LYS A 240 10.66 0.96 0.61
C LYS A 240 11.66 0.29 1.56
N PRO A 241 12.67 -0.45 1.07
CA PRO A 241 13.72 -0.95 1.94
C PRO A 241 14.48 0.25 2.54
N GLY A 242 14.59 0.30 3.88
CA GLY A 242 15.27 1.40 4.58
C GLY A 242 14.50 2.74 4.60
N MET A 243 13.18 2.70 4.39
CA MET A 243 12.32 3.87 4.50
C MET A 243 11.04 3.56 5.27
N GLY A 244 10.73 4.37 6.28
CA GLY A 244 9.54 4.22 7.10
C GLY A 244 8.23 4.63 6.42
N GLY A 245 7.14 4.53 7.16
CA GLY A 245 5.83 5.03 6.74
C GLY A 245 5.78 6.56 6.73
N HIS A 246 4.91 7.10 5.89
CA HIS A 246 4.62 8.53 5.84
C HIS A 246 3.12 8.75 5.72
N LEU A 247 2.54 9.53 6.63
CA LEU A 247 1.18 10.01 6.54
C LEU A 247 1.19 11.54 6.53
N PRO A 248 0.75 12.20 5.45
CA PRO A 248 0.69 13.65 5.37
C PRO A 248 -0.19 14.26 6.46
N GLY A 249 0.20 15.39 7.01
CA GLY A 249 -0.52 16.09 8.09
C GLY A 249 -1.96 16.44 7.72
N SER A 250 -2.22 16.75 6.44
CA SER A 250 -3.58 17.01 5.92
C SER A 250 -4.53 15.82 6.07
N LYS A 251 -4.00 14.60 6.25
CA LYS A 251 -4.79 13.37 6.50
C LYS A 251 -4.90 13.02 7.98
N VAL A 252 -4.18 13.70 8.86
CA VAL A 252 -4.20 13.42 10.30
C VAL A 252 -5.42 14.06 10.92
N THR A 253 -6.53 13.31 10.97
CA THR A 253 -7.78 13.69 11.64
C THR A 253 -7.63 13.59 13.16
N PRO A 254 -8.55 14.18 13.97
CA PRO A 254 -8.53 14.05 15.42
C PRO A 254 -8.48 12.58 15.89
N GLU A 255 -9.20 11.70 15.22
CA GLU A 255 -9.23 10.28 15.52
C GLU A 255 -7.89 9.59 15.24
N ILE A 256 -7.29 9.85 14.08
CA ILE A 256 -5.97 9.32 13.72
C ILE A 256 -4.91 9.84 14.70
N ALA A 257 -4.96 11.13 15.05
CA ALA A 257 -4.09 11.75 16.02
C ALA A 257 -4.18 11.04 17.39
N ALA A 258 -5.40 10.74 17.86
CA ALA A 258 -5.63 10.03 19.12
C ALA A 258 -5.09 8.59 19.08
N ILE A 259 -5.41 7.79 18.06
CA ILE A 259 -4.97 6.39 17.97
C ILE A 259 -3.45 6.28 17.84
N ARG A 260 -2.82 7.21 17.10
CA ARG A 260 -1.37 7.22 16.88
C ARG A 260 -0.59 7.96 17.98
N ASN A 261 -1.28 8.63 18.89
CA ASN A 261 -0.68 9.53 19.87
C ASN A 261 0.29 10.54 19.23
N LYS A 262 -0.20 11.25 18.19
CA LYS A 262 0.57 12.24 17.42
C LYS A 262 -0.21 13.55 17.30
N PRO A 263 0.49 14.69 17.10
CA PRO A 263 -0.17 15.99 16.94
C PRO A 263 -1.10 16.02 15.73
N LEU A 264 -2.24 16.68 15.86
CA LEU A 264 -3.20 16.92 14.80
C LEU A 264 -2.59 17.77 13.68
N GLY A 265 -2.87 17.42 12.43
CA GLY A 265 -2.48 18.21 11.27
C GLY A 265 -0.98 18.25 10.94
N GLN A 266 -0.17 17.46 11.61
CA GLN A 266 1.27 17.34 11.34
C GLN A 266 1.61 16.04 10.64
N ASP A 267 2.62 16.08 9.77
CA ASP A 267 3.14 14.88 9.11
C ASP A 267 3.61 13.86 10.13
N ILE A 268 3.21 12.60 9.91
CA ILE A 268 3.67 11.47 10.72
C ILE A 268 4.66 10.67 9.88
N ILE A 269 5.94 10.76 10.23
CA ILE A 269 7.04 10.08 9.55
C ILE A 269 7.61 9.02 10.48
N SER A 270 7.67 7.77 10.00
CA SER A 270 8.31 6.68 10.73
C SER A 270 9.80 6.67 10.47
N PRO A 271 10.63 6.25 11.45
CA PRO A 271 12.06 6.12 11.28
C PRO A 271 12.43 5.21 10.09
N SER A 272 13.57 5.48 9.45
CA SER A 272 14.11 4.68 8.35
C SER A 272 14.63 3.31 8.80
N ARG A 273 14.99 3.19 10.07
CA ARG A 273 15.39 1.94 10.71
C ARG A 273 14.64 1.76 12.03
N PHE A 274 14.55 0.53 12.50
CA PHE A 274 13.84 0.21 13.72
C PHE A 274 14.70 0.63 14.92
N PRO A 275 14.25 1.55 15.79
CA PRO A 275 15.01 1.99 16.97
C PRO A 275 15.28 0.79 17.92
N GLY A 276 16.52 0.67 18.37
CA GLY A 276 16.94 -0.39 19.27
C GLY A 276 17.17 -1.76 18.59
N ILE A 277 17.22 -1.78 17.25
CA ILE A 277 17.68 -2.94 16.48
C ILE A 277 18.87 -2.50 15.64
N ASP A 278 20.07 -2.65 16.18
CA ASP A 278 21.33 -2.37 15.50
C ASP A 278 22.07 -3.66 15.12
N THR A 279 21.80 -4.75 15.83
CA THR A 279 22.39 -6.07 15.63
C THR A 279 21.33 -7.17 15.46
N LYS A 280 21.73 -8.34 15.01
CA LYS A 280 20.83 -9.51 14.94
C LYS A 280 20.44 -10.02 16.32
N GLU A 281 21.28 -9.80 17.33
CA GLU A 281 21.02 -10.09 18.74
C GLU A 281 19.91 -9.22 19.29
N ASP A 282 19.86 -7.93 18.91
CA ASP A 282 18.76 -7.02 19.31
C ASP A 282 17.43 -7.48 18.72
N LEU A 283 17.43 -7.87 17.44
CA LEU A 283 16.23 -8.40 16.79
C LEU A 283 15.77 -9.70 17.45
N LYS A 284 16.69 -10.58 17.81
CA LYS A 284 16.38 -11.80 18.58
C LYS A 284 15.78 -11.47 19.94
N GLY A 285 16.38 -10.55 20.65
CA GLY A 285 15.86 -10.09 21.95
C GLY A 285 14.44 -9.53 21.86
N LEU A 286 14.13 -8.82 20.78
CA LEU A 286 12.76 -8.33 20.50
C LEU A 286 11.79 -9.49 20.23
N VAL A 287 12.15 -10.44 19.38
CA VAL A 287 11.34 -11.64 19.09
C VAL A 287 11.05 -12.43 20.37
N ASP A 288 12.07 -12.69 21.19
CA ASP A 288 11.93 -13.44 22.45
C ASP A 288 11.03 -12.70 23.45
N ARG A 289 11.18 -11.38 23.59
CA ARG A 289 10.33 -10.54 24.42
C ARG A 289 8.87 -10.57 23.97
N LEU A 290 8.60 -10.40 22.68
CA LEU A 290 7.24 -10.42 22.15
C LEU A 290 6.59 -11.80 22.33
N ARG A 291 7.35 -12.88 22.14
CA ARG A 291 6.89 -14.25 22.37
C ARG A 291 6.48 -14.46 23.83
N LEU A 292 7.28 -13.94 24.75
CA LEU A 292 6.98 -14.02 26.20
C LEU A 292 5.72 -13.21 26.56
N VAL A 293 5.66 -11.93 26.17
CA VAL A 293 4.57 -11.02 26.52
C VAL A 293 3.25 -11.48 25.91
N SER A 294 3.25 -11.96 24.67
CA SER A 294 2.05 -12.48 23.99
C SER A 294 1.54 -13.81 24.55
N GLY A 295 2.31 -14.45 25.44
CA GLY A 295 2.00 -15.78 25.96
C GLY A 295 2.12 -16.88 24.90
N GLY A 296 3.10 -16.77 24.00
CA GLY A 296 3.45 -17.78 23.02
C GLY A 296 2.64 -17.72 21.71
N ARG A 297 2.14 -16.54 21.33
CA ARG A 297 1.59 -16.30 19.98
C ARG A 297 2.71 -16.32 18.94
N PRO A 298 2.40 -16.64 17.65
CA PRO A 298 3.37 -16.57 16.57
C PRO A 298 3.97 -15.17 16.43
N ILE A 299 5.30 -15.09 16.30
CA ILE A 299 6.02 -13.86 16.04
C ILE A 299 6.59 -13.91 14.63
N GLY A 300 6.18 -12.95 13.80
CA GLY A 300 6.66 -12.77 12.43
C GLY A 300 7.62 -11.60 12.29
N ILE A 301 8.40 -11.62 11.19
CA ILE A 301 9.22 -10.48 10.76
C ILE A 301 8.90 -10.19 9.30
N LYS A 302 8.52 -8.93 9.01
CA LYS A 302 8.23 -8.47 7.65
C LYS A 302 9.35 -7.58 7.13
N ILE A 303 9.89 -7.94 5.97
CA ILE A 303 10.92 -7.18 5.25
C ILE A 303 10.48 -6.82 3.84
N ALA A 304 10.96 -5.69 3.32
CA ALA A 304 10.89 -5.39 1.89
C ALA A 304 11.90 -6.26 1.13
N ALA A 305 11.61 -6.60 -0.11
CA ALA A 305 12.50 -7.39 -0.96
C ALA A 305 13.71 -6.57 -1.47
N GLY A 306 14.57 -6.16 -0.57
CA GLY A 306 15.83 -5.48 -0.85
C GLY A 306 16.99 -6.45 -1.03
N ARG A 307 17.91 -6.50 -0.08
CA ARG A 307 19.01 -7.47 -0.01
C ARG A 307 18.54 -8.75 0.70
N ILE A 308 17.67 -9.49 0.06
CA ILE A 308 16.87 -10.57 0.63
C ILE A 308 17.68 -11.51 1.52
N GLU A 309 18.77 -12.10 1.01
CA GLU A 309 19.55 -13.07 1.76
C GLU A 309 20.26 -12.45 2.97
N LYS A 310 20.71 -11.18 2.85
CA LYS A 310 21.36 -10.47 3.96
C LYS A 310 20.38 -10.10 5.07
N ASP A 311 19.18 -9.65 4.69
CA ASP A 311 18.12 -9.35 5.65
C ASP A 311 17.59 -10.65 6.28
N LEU A 312 17.48 -11.74 5.49
CA LEU A 312 17.10 -13.06 6.00
C LEU A 312 18.12 -13.65 6.99
N GLU A 313 19.42 -13.36 6.85
CA GLU A 313 20.43 -13.75 7.83
C GLU A 313 20.08 -13.26 9.25
N PHE A 314 19.63 -11.99 9.36
CA PHE A 314 19.17 -11.43 10.62
C PHE A 314 17.86 -12.07 11.09
N CYS A 315 16.90 -12.23 10.17
CA CYS A 315 15.61 -12.84 10.51
C CYS A 315 15.77 -14.27 11.00
N VAL A 316 16.54 -15.11 10.31
CA VAL A 316 16.77 -16.50 10.67
C VAL A 316 17.47 -16.61 12.03
N TYR A 317 18.46 -15.76 12.29
CA TYR A 317 19.12 -15.71 13.60
C TYR A 317 18.15 -15.34 14.73
N ALA A 318 17.22 -14.43 14.47
CA ALA A 318 16.23 -14.00 15.44
C ALA A 318 15.21 -15.08 15.80
N GLY A 319 15.01 -16.09 14.94
CA GLY A 319 14.15 -17.25 15.19
C GLY A 319 12.66 -16.91 15.26
N PRO A 320 12.07 -16.19 14.28
CA PRO A 320 10.65 -15.95 14.22
C PRO A 320 9.89 -17.22 13.82
N ASP A 321 8.57 -17.22 14.02
CA ASP A 321 7.71 -18.32 13.60
C ASP A 321 7.36 -18.24 12.11
N PHE A 322 7.32 -17.02 11.55
CA PHE A 322 7.13 -16.79 10.12
C PHE A 322 7.89 -15.53 9.65
N ILE A 323 8.18 -15.47 8.37
CA ILE A 323 8.84 -14.34 7.72
C ILE A 323 8.00 -13.92 6.52
N THR A 324 7.66 -12.64 6.46
CA THR A 324 6.91 -12.06 5.33
C THR A 324 7.84 -11.25 4.43
N ILE A 325 7.88 -11.60 3.15
CA ILE A 325 8.61 -10.86 2.12
C ILE A 325 7.63 -10.02 1.32
N ASP A 326 7.85 -8.70 1.29
CA ASP A 326 7.05 -7.77 0.51
C ASP A 326 7.83 -7.35 -0.75
N GLY A 327 7.41 -7.90 -1.90
CA GLY A 327 8.10 -7.71 -3.17
C GLY A 327 7.81 -6.37 -3.86
N ARG A 328 8.51 -6.11 -4.97
CA ARG A 328 8.40 -4.88 -5.77
C ARG A 328 6.98 -4.57 -6.25
N GLY A 329 6.11 -5.56 -6.42
CA GLY A 329 4.70 -5.37 -6.73
C GLY A 329 3.86 -4.76 -5.59
N GLY A 330 4.45 -4.61 -4.39
CA GLY A 330 3.80 -4.04 -3.22
C GLY A 330 3.42 -2.57 -3.40
N ALA A 331 2.33 -2.19 -2.74
CA ALA A 331 1.81 -0.83 -2.75
C ALA A 331 2.05 -0.12 -1.42
N THR A 332 2.00 1.21 -1.44
CA THR A 332 2.09 2.06 -0.25
C THR A 332 1.18 3.28 -0.41
N GLY A 333 0.70 3.85 0.69
CA GLY A 333 -0.13 5.06 0.65
C GLY A 333 0.62 6.31 0.19
N ALA A 334 1.90 6.41 0.52
CA ALA A 334 2.78 7.51 0.12
C ALA A 334 4.23 7.03 0.04
N SER A 335 4.92 7.35 -1.04
CA SER A 335 6.34 7.06 -1.25
C SER A 335 6.92 8.03 -2.26
N PRO A 336 8.19 8.47 -2.11
CA PRO A 336 8.89 9.12 -3.20
C PRO A 336 8.89 8.23 -4.44
N LYS A 337 8.45 8.79 -5.57
CA LYS A 337 8.32 8.06 -6.83
C LYS A 337 9.65 7.43 -7.26
N ILE A 338 10.76 8.15 -7.05
CA ILE A 338 12.12 7.66 -7.34
C ILE A 338 12.44 6.36 -6.59
N ILE A 339 12.07 6.25 -5.31
CA ILE A 339 12.29 5.02 -4.53
C ILE A 339 11.37 3.92 -5.05
N ARG A 340 10.07 4.22 -5.18
CA ARG A 340 9.07 3.26 -5.65
C ARG A 340 9.43 2.63 -6.99
N ASP A 341 9.94 3.42 -7.92
CA ASP A 341 10.21 2.98 -9.29
C ASP A 341 11.62 2.41 -9.48
N SER A 342 12.54 2.61 -8.52
CA SER A 342 13.96 2.25 -8.66
C SER A 342 14.48 1.23 -7.64
N THR A 343 13.64 0.72 -6.72
CA THR A 343 14.09 -0.21 -5.68
C THR A 343 13.31 -1.52 -5.68
N SER A 344 13.79 -2.46 -4.91
CA SER A 344 13.18 -3.76 -4.61
C SER A 344 13.21 -4.78 -5.75
N VAL A 345 13.13 -6.04 -5.37
CA VAL A 345 13.15 -7.22 -6.25
C VAL A 345 11.70 -7.59 -6.63
N PRO A 346 11.41 -7.91 -7.90
CA PRO A 346 10.11 -8.43 -8.30
C PRO A 346 9.67 -9.62 -7.46
N THR A 347 8.39 -9.66 -7.10
CA THR A 347 7.84 -10.57 -6.08
C THR A 347 8.12 -12.05 -6.36
N ILE A 348 8.09 -12.47 -7.64
CA ILE A 348 8.42 -13.85 -8.05
C ILE A 348 9.86 -14.21 -7.69
N TYR A 349 10.80 -13.35 -8.04
CA TYR A 349 12.22 -13.59 -7.72
C TYR A 349 12.50 -13.47 -6.23
N ALA A 350 11.79 -12.56 -5.55
CA ALA A 350 11.88 -12.43 -4.11
C ALA A 350 11.46 -13.71 -3.39
N LEU A 351 10.33 -14.30 -3.80
CA LEU A 351 9.85 -15.57 -3.28
C LEU A 351 10.84 -16.70 -3.52
N TYR A 352 11.29 -16.87 -4.76
CA TYR A 352 12.26 -17.92 -5.11
C TYR A 352 13.55 -17.81 -4.29
N ARG A 353 14.12 -16.61 -4.19
CA ARG A 353 15.36 -16.37 -3.44
C ARG A 353 15.18 -16.62 -1.94
N ALA A 354 14.07 -16.14 -1.38
CA ALA A 354 13.77 -16.33 0.03
C ALA A 354 13.57 -17.83 0.36
N ARG A 355 12.76 -18.55 -0.42
CA ARG A 355 12.55 -20.00 -0.22
C ARG A 355 13.86 -20.76 -0.31
N LYS A 356 14.66 -20.51 -1.34
CA LYS A 356 15.97 -21.15 -1.51
C LYS A 356 16.89 -20.89 -0.32
N TYR A 357 16.91 -19.67 0.21
CA TYR A 357 17.75 -19.33 1.37
C TYR A 357 17.28 -20.05 2.64
N LEU A 358 15.97 -20.06 2.91
CA LEU A 358 15.42 -20.75 4.08
C LEU A 358 15.66 -22.27 4.01
N ASP A 359 15.55 -22.88 2.84
CA ASP A 359 15.86 -24.31 2.64
C ASP A 359 17.33 -24.60 2.87
N GLN A 360 18.23 -23.77 2.34
CA GLN A 360 19.67 -23.91 2.51
C GLN A 360 20.14 -23.76 3.96
N THR A 361 19.45 -22.92 4.73
CA THR A 361 19.78 -22.71 6.15
C THR A 361 19.06 -23.69 7.08
N GLY A 362 18.15 -24.51 6.56
CA GLY A 362 17.32 -25.40 7.38
C GLY A 362 16.38 -24.65 8.32
N CYS A 363 16.02 -23.38 7.98
CA CYS A 363 15.14 -22.56 8.81
C CYS A 363 13.71 -23.09 8.78
N GLY A 364 13.16 -23.38 9.95
CA GLY A 364 11.77 -23.84 10.11
C GLY A 364 10.71 -22.76 10.09
N ALA A 365 11.06 -21.48 9.95
CA ALA A 365 10.11 -20.39 9.85
C ALA A 365 9.28 -20.50 8.57
N GLN A 366 7.99 -20.23 8.67
CA GLN A 366 7.10 -20.23 7.52
C GLN A 366 7.33 -18.99 6.66
N LEU A 367 7.21 -19.14 5.34
CA LEU A 367 7.41 -18.06 4.38
C LEU A 367 6.06 -17.52 3.90
N VAL A 368 5.81 -16.26 4.19
CA VAL A 368 4.65 -15.52 3.67
C VAL A 368 5.11 -14.58 2.56
N ILE A 369 4.38 -14.53 1.48
CA ILE A 369 4.65 -13.62 0.36
C ILE A 369 3.55 -12.58 0.21
N THR A 370 3.94 -11.35 -0.05
CA THR A 370 3.04 -10.24 -0.42
C THR A 370 3.68 -9.37 -1.50
N GLY A 371 2.90 -8.50 -2.11
CA GLY A 371 3.41 -7.56 -3.12
C GLY A 371 2.91 -7.86 -4.54
N GLY A 372 1.71 -7.38 -4.87
CA GLY A 372 1.20 -7.39 -6.22
C GLY A 372 0.41 -8.60 -6.66
N LEU A 373 0.14 -9.57 -5.79
CA LEU A 373 -0.76 -10.70 -6.09
C LEU A 373 -2.20 -10.18 -6.19
N ARG A 374 -2.96 -10.66 -7.20
CA ARG A 374 -4.29 -10.13 -7.54
C ARG A 374 -5.38 -11.16 -7.60
N VAL A 375 -5.15 -12.29 -8.23
CA VAL A 375 -6.16 -13.32 -8.53
C VAL A 375 -5.75 -14.67 -7.96
N SER A 376 -6.69 -15.61 -7.89
CA SER A 376 -6.46 -16.93 -7.29
C SER A 376 -5.31 -17.71 -7.93
N SER A 377 -5.11 -17.56 -9.24
CA SER A 377 -3.97 -18.19 -9.93
C SER A 377 -2.61 -17.68 -9.42
N ASP A 378 -2.50 -16.38 -9.06
CA ASP A 378 -1.27 -15.84 -8.47
C ASP A 378 -0.98 -16.49 -7.11
N PHE A 379 -2.04 -16.67 -6.30
CA PHE A 379 -1.92 -17.28 -4.98
C PHE A 379 -1.48 -18.74 -5.10
N ALA A 380 -2.11 -19.49 -6.00
CA ALA A 380 -1.74 -20.88 -6.27
C ALA A 380 -0.28 -20.99 -6.79
N LYS A 381 0.14 -20.11 -7.71
CA LYS A 381 1.54 -20.04 -8.19
C LYS A 381 2.52 -19.76 -7.07
N ALA A 382 2.19 -18.80 -6.19
CA ALA A 382 3.03 -18.47 -5.05
C ALA A 382 3.19 -19.64 -4.07
N LEU A 383 2.11 -20.35 -3.77
CA LEU A 383 2.14 -21.55 -2.93
C LEU A 383 2.96 -22.67 -3.59
N ALA A 384 2.79 -22.91 -4.89
CA ALA A 384 3.58 -23.88 -5.65
C ALA A 384 5.08 -23.55 -5.71
N MET A 385 5.43 -22.26 -5.62
CA MET A 385 6.82 -21.79 -5.52
C MET A 385 7.40 -21.84 -4.09
N GLY A 386 6.63 -22.32 -3.12
CA GLY A 386 7.09 -22.57 -1.76
C GLY A 386 6.73 -21.49 -0.74
N ALA A 387 5.77 -20.63 -1.01
CA ALA A 387 5.14 -19.83 0.04
C ALA A 387 4.24 -20.72 0.91
N ASP A 388 4.27 -20.52 2.23
CA ASP A 388 3.34 -21.17 3.17
C ASP A 388 1.98 -20.43 3.23
N ALA A 389 2.00 -19.12 2.99
CA ALA A 389 0.81 -18.29 2.91
C ALA A 389 1.02 -17.04 2.03
N VAL A 390 -0.07 -16.41 1.66
CA VAL A 390 -0.12 -15.20 0.83
C VAL A 390 -0.87 -14.10 1.58
N ALA A 391 -0.27 -12.92 1.66
CA ALA A 391 -0.93 -11.74 2.21
C ALA A 391 -1.29 -10.76 1.09
N ILE A 392 -2.58 -10.37 0.97
CA ILE A 392 -3.09 -9.51 -0.08
C ILE A 392 -3.52 -8.14 0.46
N ALA A 393 -3.20 -7.08 -0.27
CA ALA A 393 -3.62 -5.71 0.06
C ALA A 393 -4.51 -5.12 -1.05
N SER A 394 -3.90 -4.70 -2.15
CA SER A 394 -4.64 -4.03 -3.23
C SER A 394 -5.73 -4.91 -3.86
N ALA A 395 -5.58 -6.23 -3.91
CA ALA A 395 -6.63 -7.12 -4.39
C ALA A 395 -7.89 -7.02 -3.53
N ALA A 396 -7.72 -7.04 -2.19
CA ALA A 396 -8.84 -6.88 -1.26
C ALA A 396 -9.48 -5.48 -1.36
N LEU A 397 -8.67 -4.42 -1.56
CA LEU A 397 -9.19 -3.08 -1.81
C LEU A 397 -9.97 -2.99 -3.13
N MET A 398 -9.50 -3.62 -4.19
CA MET A 398 -10.20 -3.68 -5.48
C MET A 398 -11.55 -4.41 -5.34
N ALA A 399 -11.58 -5.49 -4.58
CA ALA A 399 -12.83 -6.18 -4.23
C ALA A 399 -13.78 -5.29 -3.40
N ALA A 400 -13.26 -4.36 -2.60
CA ALA A 400 -14.01 -3.34 -1.88
C ALA A 400 -14.23 -2.04 -2.70
N ALA A 401 -14.25 -2.16 -4.04
CA ALA A 401 -14.52 -1.09 -5.00
C ALA A 401 -13.44 0.00 -5.15
N CYS A 402 -12.20 -0.23 -4.73
CA CYS A 402 -11.10 0.70 -5.01
C CYS A 402 -10.83 0.80 -6.52
N GLN A 403 -10.99 1.98 -7.09
CA GLN A 403 -10.81 2.25 -8.52
C GLN A 403 -9.36 2.52 -8.93
N GLN A 404 -8.41 2.38 -8.02
CA GLN A 404 -6.96 2.59 -8.27
C GLN A 404 -6.60 4.00 -8.78
N TYR A 405 -7.30 5.04 -8.31
CA TYR A 405 -7.03 6.44 -8.69
C TYR A 405 -5.62 6.94 -8.29
N ARG A 406 -4.92 6.21 -7.44
CA ARG A 406 -3.54 6.52 -7.01
C ARG A 406 -3.39 7.85 -6.26
N ILE A 407 -4.46 8.35 -5.67
CA ILE A 407 -4.52 9.58 -4.89
C ILE A 407 -4.64 9.33 -3.37
N CYS A 408 -4.23 8.15 -2.91
CA CYS A 408 -4.33 7.75 -1.50
C CYS A 408 -3.62 8.71 -0.53
N GLY A 409 -2.58 9.42 -0.99
CA GLY A 409 -1.84 10.41 -0.21
C GLY A 409 -2.55 11.75 -0.02
N THR A 410 -3.61 12.06 -0.79
CA THR A 410 -4.23 13.39 -0.80
C THR A 410 -5.35 13.56 0.21
N GLY A 411 -5.97 12.48 0.69
CA GLY A 411 -7.19 12.52 1.51
C GLY A 411 -8.48 12.80 0.71
N MET A 412 -8.41 12.93 -0.62
CA MET A 412 -9.54 13.25 -1.51
C MET A 412 -10.06 12.03 -2.28
N CYS A 413 -9.65 10.84 -1.91
CA CYS A 413 -10.17 9.61 -2.52
C CYS A 413 -11.66 9.45 -2.16
N PRO A 414 -12.58 9.27 -3.16
CA PRO A 414 -14.01 9.12 -2.93
C PRO A 414 -14.35 7.82 -2.19
#